data_aec60e3b3fee6399471d9a8a08fecd5a
#
_entry.id   aec60e3b3fee6399471d9a8a08fecd5a
#
_cell.length_a   1.000
_cell.length_b   1.000
_cell.length_c   1.000
_cell.angle_alpha   90.00
_cell.angle_beta   90.00
_cell.angle_gamma   90.00
#
_symmetry.space_group_name_H-M   'P 1'
#
loop_
_entity.id
_entity.type
_entity.pdbx_description
1 polymer ?
#
loop_
_entity_poly.entity_id
_entity_poly.type
_entity_poly.pdbx_seq_one_letter_code
_entity_poly.pdbx_strand_id
1 'polypeptide(L)'
;KYLCHVDFLGLYNIFNDRFNNKNLKDVFNEILEELEIEILYLATFNYDFLKIGKTKYGAYSQLNEITRLIQKQKNYHHTFDPVFSFCTNDKDYKFKIIKNFESFGKDSLYEYALRNNMEYLNLGTNLNFISTAIHYAEKFFNVNYRYNKTFVGNYKYKNKNNDIIYKHTVWPMTKKFCNYDAKKINKDLIKDGVWKVLKFKNGFYVKKANINLFNNYIKKKVEKDPFYP
;
A
#
# COMPACT_ATOMS: atom_id res chain seq x y z
N LYS A 1 -11.76 2.86 -8.42
CA LYS A 1 -10.80 1.85 -7.95
C LYS A 1 -9.83 2.50 -6.96
N TYR A 2 -9.59 1.84 -5.83
CA TYR A 2 -8.81 2.39 -4.72
C TYR A 2 -7.66 1.47 -4.31
N LEU A 3 -6.45 2.02 -4.16
CA LEU A 3 -5.31 1.37 -3.52
C LEU A 3 -5.33 1.72 -2.03
N CYS A 4 -5.66 0.76 -1.18
CA CYS A 4 -6.02 1.03 0.21
C CYS A 4 -4.99 0.48 1.21
N HIS A 5 -4.65 1.35 2.17
CA HIS A 5 -4.03 0.97 3.44
C HIS A 5 -5.02 1.20 4.58
N VAL A 6 -5.10 0.27 5.51
CA VAL A 6 -5.93 0.39 6.70
C VAL A 6 -5.09 0.25 7.96
N ASP A 7 -5.29 1.15 8.91
CA ASP A 7 -4.82 1.00 10.29
C ASP A 7 -6.00 0.54 11.13
N PHE A 8 -5.92 -0.69 11.67
CA PHE A 8 -7.00 -1.28 12.44
C PHE A 8 -7.31 -0.49 13.70
N LEU A 9 -6.28 -0.11 14.45
CA LEU A 9 -6.47 0.62 15.70
C LEU A 9 -7.14 1.98 15.47
N GLY A 10 -6.70 2.69 14.45
CA GLY A 10 -7.29 3.96 14.08
C GLY A 10 -8.72 3.80 13.56
N LEU A 11 -9.00 2.78 12.76
CA LEU A 11 -10.36 2.51 12.28
C LEU A 11 -11.29 2.17 13.45
N TYR A 12 -10.84 1.32 14.39
CA TYR A 12 -11.57 1.00 15.60
C TYR A 12 -11.87 2.27 16.44
N ASN A 13 -10.89 3.15 16.63
CA ASN A 13 -11.07 4.38 17.38
C ASN A 13 -12.03 5.38 16.70
N ILE A 14 -12.15 5.34 15.37
CA ILE A 14 -13.08 6.20 14.63
C ILE A 14 -14.52 5.69 14.74
N PHE A 15 -14.71 4.37 14.69
CA PHE A 15 -16.01 3.72 14.54
C PHE A 15 -16.33 2.74 15.69
N ASN A 16 -15.78 2.98 16.90
CA ASN A 16 -15.89 2.06 18.04
C ASN A 16 -17.34 1.65 18.35
N ASP A 17 -18.29 2.55 18.25
CA ASP A 17 -19.71 2.26 18.55
C ASP A 17 -20.29 1.20 17.62
N ARG A 18 -19.79 1.09 16.40
CA ARG A 18 -20.22 0.07 15.42
C ARG A 18 -19.71 -1.33 15.76
N PHE A 19 -18.52 -1.41 16.38
CA PHE A 19 -17.90 -2.70 16.75
C PHE A 19 -18.56 -3.36 17.95
N ASN A 20 -19.37 -2.65 18.74
CA ASN A 20 -20.02 -3.19 19.92
C ASN A 20 -21.03 -4.31 19.59
N ASN A 21 -21.65 -4.30 18.40
CA ASN A 21 -22.71 -5.21 18.02
C ASN A 21 -22.47 -5.95 16.69
N LYS A 22 -21.33 -5.73 16.03
CA LYS A 22 -21.01 -6.29 14.71
C LYS A 22 -19.61 -6.83 14.66
N ASN A 23 -19.40 -7.86 13.85
CA ASN A 23 -18.06 -8.35 13.62
C ASN A 23 -17.26 -7.39 12.74
N LEU A 24 -15.93 -7.47 12.86
CA LEU A 24 -14.97 -6.58 12.21
C LEU A 24 -15.13 -6.49 10.68
N LYS A 25 -15.48 -7.62 10.05
CA LYS A 25 -15.66 -7.69 8.60
C LYS A 25 -16.88 -6.89 8.15
N ASP A 26 -18.00 -7.03 8.87
CA ASP A 26 -19.25 -6.36 8.51
C ASP A 26 -19.12 -4.85 8.68
N VAL A 27 -18.50 -4.40 9.79
CA VAL A 27 -18.19 -2.98 9.98
C VAL A 27 -17.30 -2.43 8.88
N PHE A 28 -16.28 -3.18 8.46
CA PHE A 28 -15.39 -2.75 7.38
C PHE A 28 -16.13 -2.62 6.05
N ASN A 29 -17.01 -3.58 5.72
CA ASN A 29 -17.82 -3.53 4.50
C ASN A 29 -18.78 -2.34 4.52
N GLU A 30 -19.46 -2.06 5.64
CA GLU A 30 -20.33 -0.90 5.78
C GLU A 30 -19.56 0.43 5.57
N ILE A 31 -18.34 0.53 6.11
CA ILE A 31 -17.48 1.70 5.88
C ILE A 31 -17.15 1.86 4.40
N LEU A 32 -16.86 0.77 3.69
CA LEU A 32 -16.60 0.82 2.25
C LEU A 32 -17.83 1.26 1.46
N GLU A 33 -19.03 0.77 1.82
CA GLU A 33 -20.31 1.15 1.22
C GLU A 33 -20.59 2.65 1.44
N GLU A 34 -20.45 3.16 2.67
CA GLU A 34 -20.63 4.58 3.00
C GLU A 34 -19.65 5.50 2.28
N LEU A 35 -18.44 5.00 2.00
CA LEU A 35 -17.43 5.73 1.24
C LEU A 35 -17.57 5.54 -0.28
N GLU A 36 -18.61 4.81 -0.73
CA GLU A 36 -18.90 4.49 -2.13
C GLU A 36 -17.71 3.79 -2.83
N ILE A 37 -17.05 2.85 -2.12
CA ILE A 37 -15.87 2.14 -2.61
C ILE A 37 -16.30 0.79 -3.21
N GLU A 38 -16.46 0.75 -4.52
CA GLU A 38 -16.86 -0.46 -5.25
C GLU A 38 -15.70 -1.43 -5.49
N ILE A 39 -14.54 -0.92 -5.91
CA ILE A 39 -13.37 -1.72 -6.25
C ILE A 39 -12.20 -1.33 -5.36
N LEU A 40 -11.78 -2.29 -4.54
CA LEU A 40 -10.73 -2.15 -3.54
C LEU A 40 -9.52 -3.02 -3.88
N TYR A 41 -8.34 -2.46 -3.74
CA TYR A 41 -7.06 -3.16 -3.63
C TYR A 41 -6.52 -2.90 -2.23
N LEU A 42 -6.73 -3.83 -1.32
CA LEU A 42 -6.35 -3.73 0.08
C LEU A 42 -4.94 -4.31 0.29
N ALA A 43 -4.04 -3.54 0.87
CA ALA A 43 -2.68 -3.97 1.14
C ALA A 43 -2.66 -5.20 2.07
N THR A 44 -1.96 -6.25 1.63
CA THR A 44 -1.82 -7.54 2.35
C THR A 44 -0.35 -7.97 2.44
N PHE A 45 0.54 -7.03 2.71
CA PHE A 45 1.99 -7.22 2.65
C PHE A 45 2.47 -8.38 3.52
N ASN A 46 3.44 -9.13 2.96
CA ASN A 46 4.13 -10.21 3.65
C ASN A 46 5.63 -10.14 3.34
N TYR A 47 6.46 -10.05 4.36
CA TYR A 47 7.90 -9.85 4.23
C TYR A 47 8.73 -11.14 4.27
N ASP A 48 8.10 -12.32 4.25
CA ASP A 48 8.80 -13.60 4.34
C ASP A 48 9.75 -13.81 3.17
N PHE A 49 9.37 -13.36 1.97
CA PHE A 49 10.25 -13.46 0.79
C PHE A 49 11.58 -12.73 1.00
N LEU A 50 11.59 -11.57 1.64
CA LEU A 50 12.81 -10.82 1.93
C LEU A 50 13.65 -11.46 3.05
N LYS A 51 13.01 -12.20 3.96
CA LYS A 51 13.66 -12.82 5.13
C LYS A 51 14.22 -14.20 4.84
N ILE A 52 13.43 -15.04 4.17
CA ILE A 52 13.73 -16.46 3.99
C ILE A 52 13.71 -16.94 2.53
N GLY A 53 13.54 -16.01 1.57
CA GLY A 53 13.51 -16.34 0.13
C GLY A 53 12.30 -17.15 -0.30
N LYS A 54 11.23 -17.21 0.48
CA LYS A 54 10.05 -18.04 0.17
C LYS A 54 8.76 -17.31 0.52
N THR A 55 7.76 -17.41 -0.37
CA THR A 55 6.40 -16.97 -0.10
C THR A 55 5.41 -17.73 -0.99
N LYS A 56 4.12 -17.46 -0.88
CA LYS A 56 3.07 -18.10 -1.68
C LYS A 56 1.95 -17.13 -2.02
N TYR A 57 1.20 -17.47 -3.05
CA TYR A 57 -0.06 -16.79 -3.36
C TYR A 57 -0.99 -16.82 -2.16
N GLY A 58 -1.55 -15.68 -1.80
CA GLY A 58 -2.42 -15.56 -0.63
C GLY A 58 -1.70 -15.77 0.70
N ALA A 59 -0.39 -15.51 0.77
CA ALA A 59 0.33 -15.49 2.04
C ALA A 59 -0.35 -14.56 3.04
N TYR A 60 -0.36 -14.96 4.31
CA TYR A 60 -1.01 -14.17 5.36
C TYR A 60 -0.39 -12.78 5.47
N SER A 61 -1.25 -11.77 5.47
CA SER A 61 -0.83 -10.39 5.72
C SER A 61 -0.16 -10.26 7.09
N GLN A 62 0.98 -9.56 7.11
CA GLN A 62 1.70 -9.20 8.33
C GLN A 62 1.31 -7.80 8.84
N LEU A 63 0.33 -7.14 8.20
CA LEU A 63 -0.09 -5.79 8.58
C LEU A 63 -1.03 -5.79 9.80
N ASN A 64 -2.27 -6.26 9.63
CA ASN A 64 -3.26 -6.24 10.72
C ASN A 64 -4.39 -7.26 10.49
N GLU A 65 -5.29 -7.37 11.46
CA GLU A 65 -6.37 -8.37 11.46
C GLU A 65 -7.40 -8.10 10.36
N ILE A 66 -7.77 -6.85 10.08
CA ILE A 66 -8.72 -6.54 8.99
C ILE A 66 -8.21 -7.10 7.66
N THR A 67 -6.93 -6.85 7.35
CA THR A 67 -6.35 -7.33 6.09
C THR A 67 -6.37 -8.86 6.01
N ARG A 68 -6.17 -9.56 7.15
CA ARG A 68 -6.23 -11.03 7.24
C ARG A 68 -7.64 -11.57 7.06
N LEU A 69 -8.65 -10.87 7.57
CA LEU A 69 -10.05 -11.27 7.43
C LEU A 69 -10.56 -11.06 6.00
N ILE A 70 -10.26 -9.91 5.42
CA ILE A 70 -10.73 -9.57 4.07
C ILE A 70 -10.05 -10.44 3.03
N GLN A 71 -8.75 -10.71 3.13
CA GLN A 71 -8.04 -11.56 2.16
C GLN A 71 -8.55 -13.00 2.09
N LYS A 72 -9.28 -13.49 3.11
CA LYS A 72 -9.88 -14.83 3.14
C LYS A 72 -11.25 -14.90 2.46
N GLN A 73 -11.86 -13.78 2.11
CA GLN A 73 -13.18 -13.76 1.51
C GLN A 73 -13.13 -14.30 0.08
N LYS A 74 -14.16 -15.09 -0.29
CA LYS A 74 -14.23 -15.76 -1.61
C LYS A 74 -14.27 -14.80 -2.80
N ASN A 75 -14.78 -13.59 -2.60
CA ASN A 75 -14.85 -12.55 -3.64
C ASN A 75 -13.57 -11.73 -3.79
N TYR A 76 -12.54 -12.00 -2.97
CA TYR A 76 -11.23 -11.37 -3.08
C TYR A 76 -10.20 -12.35 -3.64
N HIS A 77 -9.33 -11.86 -4.49
CA HIS A 77 -8.16 -12.57 -5.00
C HIS A 77 -6.90 -11.70 -4.84
N HIS A 78 -5.72 -12.31 -4.93
CA HIS A 78 -4.46 -11.60 -4.68
C HIS A 78 -3.82 -11.10 -5.95
N THR A 79 -3.13 -9.96 -5.85
CA THR A 79 -2.21 -9.48 -6.88
C THR A 79 -0.88 -10.22 -6.79
N PHE A 80 -0.09 -10.18 -7.88
CA PHE A 80 1.26 -10.69 -7.82
C PHE A 80 2.20 -9.60 -7.31
N ASP A 81 2.78 -9.83 -6.18
CA ASP A 81 4.00 -9.23 -5.64
C ASP A 81 4.44 -10.12 -4.47
N PRO A 82 5.67 -10.63 -4.45
CA PRO A 82 6.16 -11.47 -3.36
C PRO A 82 6.15 -10.80 -1.98
N VAL A 83 6.10 -9.46 -1.92
CA VAL A 83 6.19 -8.67 -0.68
C VAL A 83 5.01 -7.71 -0.52
N PHE A 84 4.76 -6.86 -1.51
CA PHE A 84 3.72 -5.82 -1.48
C PHE A 84 2.44 -6.26 -2.21
N SER A 85 1.97 -7.47 -1.91
CA SER A 85 0.71 -7.97 -2.47
C SER A 85 -0.49 -7.20 -1.93
N PHE A 86 -1.54 -7.19 -2.72
CA PHE A 86 -2.85 -6.67 -2.34
C PHE A 86 -3.90 -7.77 -2.56
N CYS A 87 -4.98 -7.75 -1.80
CA CYS A 87 -6.17 -8.48 -2.16
C CYS A 87 -7.19 -7.53 -2.77
N THR A 88 -7.93 -8.01 -3.78
CA THR A 88 -8.86 -7.19 -4.54
C THR A 88 -10.12 -7.94 -4.93
N ASN A 89 -11.25 -7.23 -5.00
CA ASN A 89 -12.52 -7.68 -5.58
C ASN A 89 -12.66 -7.28 -7.05
N ASP A 90 -11.60 -6.76 -7.69
CA ASP A 90 -11.60 -6.38 -9.10
C ASP A 90 -11.57 -7.63 -10.01
N LYS A 91 -12.70 -8.00 -10.60
CA LYS A 91 -12.82 -9.15 -11.50
C LYS A 91 -12.00 -9.01 -12.79
N ASP A 92 -11.65 -7.79 -13.16
CA ASP A 92 -10.88 -7.51 -14.38
C ASP A 92 -9.37 -7.60 -14.16
N TYR A 93 -8.90 -7.62 -12.91
CA TYR A 93 -7.50 -7.79 -12.62
C TYR A 93 -7.00 -9.18 -13.03
N LYS A 94 -5.96 -9.22 -13.86
CA LYS A 94 -5.37 -10.49 -14.36
C LYS A 94 -4.11 -10.83 -13.58
N PHE A 95 -4.17 -11.88 -12.78
CA PHE A 95 -3.00 -12.42 -12.07
C PHE A 95 -2.00 -13.01 -13.05
N LYS A 96 -0.73 -12.62 -12.90
CA LYS A 96 0.39 -13.14 -13.70
C LYS A 96 1.63 -13.25 -12.82
N ILE A 97 2.31 -14.40 -12.87
CA ILE A 97 3.62 -14.58 -12.24
C ILE A 97 4.70 -13.97 -13.14
N ILE A 98 5.56 -13.18 -12.55
CA ILE A 98 6.66 -12.49 -13.25
C ILE A 98 7.96 -12.93 -12.63
N LYS A 99 8.81 -13.62 -13.43
CA LYS A 99 10.09 -14.19 -12.95
C LYS A 99 11.06 -13.12 -12.49
N ASN A 100 11.21 -12.04 -13.26
CA ASN A 100 12.04 -10.89 -12.92
C ASN A 100 11.13 -9.74 -12.53
N PHE A 101 10.86 -9.59 -11.24
CA PHE A 101 9.91 -8.60 -10.73
C PHE A 101 10.61 -7.47 -9.96
N GLU A 102 10.14 -6.27 -10.16
CA GLU A 102 10.60 -5.08 -9.45
C GLU A 102 9.45 -4.45 -8.66
N SER A 103 9.60 -4.30 -7.34
CA SER A 103 8.51 -3.94 -6.40
C SER A 103 7.77 -2.64 -6.75
N PHE A 104 8.45 -1.69 -7.34
CA PHE A 104 7.86 -0.42 -7.78
C PHE A 104 8.14 -0.16 -9.26
N GLY A 105 8.37 -1.22 -10.04
CA GLY A 105 8.66 -1.15 -11.47
C GLY A 105 7.42 -1.25 -12.35
N LYS A 106 7.67 -1.47 -13.64
CA LYS A 106 6.67 -1.49 -14.74
C LYS A 106 5.48 -2.43 -14.51
N ASP A 107 5.73 -3.58 -13.88
CA ASP A 107 4.69 -4.60 -13.67
C ASP A 107 4.12 -4.57 -12.24
N SER A 108 4.47 -3.56 -11.44
CA SER A 108 3.96 -3.42 -10.08
C SER A 108 2.49 -2.97 -10.07
N LEU A 109 1.80 -3.24 -8.95
CA LEU A 109 0.45 -2.74 -8.77
C LEU A 109 0.39 -1.20 -8.74
N TYR A 110 1.45 -0.53 -8.30
CA TYR A 110 1.53 0.94 -8.32
C TYR A 110 1.56 1.49 -9.73
N GLU A 111 2.28 0.86 -10.65
CA GLU A 111 2.26 1.21 -12.08
C GLU A 111 0.89 0.93 -12.70
N TYR A 112 0.28 -0.22 -12.36
CA TYR A 112 -1.09 -0.53 -12.78
C TYR A 112 -2.08 0.52 -12.30
N ALA A 113 -1.98 0.95 -11.03
CA ALA A 113 -2.83 1.96 -10.44
C ALA A 113 -2.66 3.33 -11.12
N LEU A 114 -1.42 3.70 -11.45
CA LEU A 114 -1.15 4.94 -12.21
C LEU A 114 -1.81 4.94 -13.58
N ARG A 115 -1.66 3.85 -14.33
CA ARG A 115 -2.25 3.70 -15.69
C ARG A 115 -3.78 3.68 -15.67
N ASN A 116 -4.37 3.18 -14.59
CA ASN A 116 -5.82 3.12 -14.43
C ASN A 116 -6.40 4.32 -13.67
N ASN A 117 -5.60 5.37 -13.44
CA ASN A 117 -5.99 6.60 -12.73
C ASN A 117 -6.72 6.32 -11.41
N MET A 118 -6.21 5.36 -10.65
CA MET A 118 -6.81 4.95 -9.38
C MET A 118 -6.59 6.02 -8.29
N GLU A 119 -7.27 5.86 -7.17
CA GLU A 119 -7.06 6.68 -5.99
C GLU A 119 -6.31 5.92 -4.89
N TYR A 120 -5.44 6.60 -4.17
CA TYR A 120 -4.95 6.14 -2.87
C TYR A 120 -6.00 6.37 -1.80
N LEU A 121 -6.14 5.39 -0.90
CA LEU A 121 -7.03 5.46 0.25
C LEU A 121 -6.29 5.01 1.50
N ASN A 122 -6.32 5.84 2.53
CA ASN A 122 -5.80 5.47 3.85
C ASN A 122 -6.93 5.57 4.86
N LEU A 123 -7.31 4.44 5.46
CA LEU A 123 -8.38 4.33 6.44
C LEU A 123 -7.83 4.23 7.87
N GLY A 124 -8.25 5.09 8.76
CA GLY A 124 -7.87 5.06 10.17
C GLY A 124 -6.41 5.45 10.44
N THR A 125 -5.69 6.00 9.46
CA THR A 125 -4.27 6.35 9.65
C THR A 125 -4.12 7.72 10.31
N ASN A 126 -3.05 7.90 11.10
CA ASN A 126 -2.67 9.21 11.64
C ASN A 126 -1.67 9.95 10.72
N LEU A 127 -1.16 11.09 11.16
CA LEU A 127 -0.19 11.87 10.40
C LEU A 127 1.22 11.25 10.36
N ASN A 128 1.53 10.31 11.27
CA ASN A 128 2.83 9.62 11.27
C ASN A 128 2.85 8.42 10.32
N PHE A 129 1.73 8.08 9.70
CA PHE A 129 1.66 7.00 8.71
C PHE A 129 2.13 7.48 7.35
N ILE A 130 3.18 6.83 6.82
CA ILE A 130 3.63 7.01 5.44
C ILE A 130 3.01 5.94 4.56
N SER A 131 2.30 6.38 3.52
CA SER A 131 1.83 5.46 2.48
C SER A 131 3.00 4.90 1.68
N THR A 132 2.98 3.60 1.41
CA THR A 132 3.95 2.93 0.52
C THR A 132 3.98 3.54 -0.90
N ALA A 133 2.95 4.29 -1.27
CA ALA A 133 2.89 5.09 -2.49
C ALA A 133 4.08 6.03 -2.67
N ILE A 134 4.65 6.53 -1.57
CA ILE A 134 5.82 7.42 -1.64
C ILE A 134 7.04 6.68 -2.23
N HIS A 135 7.20 5.39 -1.93
CA HIS A 135 8.31 4.59 -2.44
C HIS A 135 8.21 4.37 -3.96
N TYR A 136 6.98 4.27 -4.48
CA TYR A 136 6.75 4.25 -5.92
C TYR A 136 7.16 5.58 -6.55
N ALA A 137 6.76 6.72 -5.97
CA ALA A 137 7.13 8.03 -6.47
C ALA A 137 8.66 8.25 -6.44
N GLU A 138 9.33 7.88 -5.33
CA GLU A 138 10.80 7.94 -5.22
C GLU A 138 11.51 7.09 -6.27
N LYS A 139 11.01 5.86 -6.50
CA LYS A 139 11.56 4.99 -7.54
C LYS A 139 11.35 5.57 -8.94
N PHE A 140 10.15 6.09 -9.21
CA PHE A 140 9.79 6.68 -10.49
C PHE A 140 10.67 7.88 -10.84
N PHE A 141 11.02 8.71 -9.84
CA PHE A 141 11.89 9.89 -10.00
C PHE A 141 13.37 9.60 -9.77
N ASN A 142 13.73 8.32 -9.56
CA ASN A 142 15.10 7.86 -9.42
C ASN A 142 15.92 8.68 -8.41
N VAL A 143 15.36 8.83 -7.20
CA VAL A 143 16.04 9.57 -6.12
C VAL A 143 17.39 8.92 -5.77
N ASN A 144 18.41 9.73 -5.51
CA ASN A 144 19.79 9.29 -5.34
C ASN A 144 20.10 8.61 -4.00
N TYR A 145 19.19 8.70 -3.03
CA TYR A 145 19.33 8.11 -1.69
C TYR A 145 18.76 6.70 -1.58
N ARG A 146 18.24 6.12 -2.68
CA ARG A 146 17.79 4.72 -2.72
C ARG A 146 18.60 3.91 -3.70
N TYR A 147 18.69 2.61 -3.45
CA TYR A 147 19.29 1.65 -4.38
C TYR A 147 18.46 0.39 -4.50
N ASN A 148 18.64 -0.35 -5.59
CA ASN A 148 17.98 -1.64 -5.79
C ASN A 148 18.79 -2.76 -5.14
N LYS A 149 18.12 -3.55 -4.30
CA LYS A 149 18.65 -4.80 -3.77
C LYS A 149 17.92 -5.98 -4.42
N THR A 150 18.67 -6.98 -4.85
CA THR A 150 18.12 -8.18 -5.49
C THR A 150 17.98 -9.29 -4.48
N PHE A 151 16.82 -9.92 -4.49
CA PHE A 151 16.50 -11.12 -3.72
C PHE A 151 16.14 -12.23 -4.70
N VAL A 152 16.58 -13.45 -4.41
CA VAL A 152 16.25 -14.64 -5.19
C VAL A 152 15.52 -15.61 -4.30
N GLY A 153 14.45 -16.20 -4.81
CA GLY A 153 13.67 -17.11 -3.98
C GLY A 153 12.52 -17.75 -4.74
N ASN A 154 11.64 -18.39 -3.99
CA ASN A 154 10.55 -19.19 -4.50
C ASN A 154 9.19 -18.58 -4.19
N TYR A 155 8.32 -18.53 -5.21
CA TYR A 155 6.91 -18.16 -5.08
C TYR A 155 6.02 -19.35 -5.41
N LYS A 156 5.30 -19.88 -4.41
CA LYS A 156 4.38 -20.99 -4.59
C LYS A 156 3.02 -20.50 -5.09
N TYR A 157 2.59 -20.97 -6.26
CA TYR A 157 1.26 -20.72 -6.80
C TYR A 157 0.65 -22.03 -7.30
N LYS A 158 -0.55 -22.34 -6.80
CA LYS A 158 -1.16 -23.67 -6.95
C LYS A 158 -0.12 -24.72 -6.55
N ASN A 159 0.12 -25.77 -7.06
CA ASN A 159 1.11 -26.76 -6.63
C ASN A 159 2.50 -26.59 -7.27
N LYS A 160 2.79 -25.41 -7.84
CA LYS A 160 4.07 -25.12 -8.50
C LYS A 160 4.90 -24.12 -7.70
N ASN A 161 6.18 -24.40 -7.58
CA ASN A 161 7.18 -23.44 -7.12
C ASN A 161 7.76 -22.72 -8.34
N ASN A 162 7.82 -21.39 -8.26
CA ASN A 162 8.33 -20.54 -9.32
C ASN A 162 9.53 -19.77 -8.78
N ASP A 163 10.67 -19.89 -9.43
CA ASP A 163 11.85 -19.11 -9.09
C ASP A 163 11.64 -17.65 -9.49
N ILE A 164 11.81 -16.76 -8.53
CA ILE A 164 11.60 -15.32 -8.70
C ILE A 164 12.90 -14.59 -8.39
N ILE A 165 13.27 -13.66 -9.26
CA ILE A 165 14.28 -12.64 -9.02
C ILE A 165 13.54 -11.36 -8.72
N TYR A 166 13.62 -10.91 -7.47
CA TYR A 166 12.88 -9.76 -6.94
C TYR A 166 13.82 -8.60 -6.68
N LYS A 167 13.63 -7.50 -7.38
CA LYS A 167 14.35 -6.24 -7.14
C LYS A 167 13.51 -5.35 -6.24
N HIS A 168 14.06 -5.01 -5.09
CA HIS A 168 13.43 -4.11 -4.15
C HIS A 168 14.26 -2.84 -3.96
N THR A 169 13.60 -1.70 -4.03
CA THR A 169 14.22 -0.39 -3.81
C THR A 169 14.30 -0.13 -2.31
N VAL A 170 15.52 -0.10 -1.79
CA VAL A 170 15.81 0.01 -0.35
C VAL A 170 16.64 1.26 -0.02
N TRP A 171 16.71 1.59 1.27
CA TRP A 171 17.56 2.63 1.83
C TRP A 171 18.90 2.07 2.24
N PRO A 172 20.00 2.83 2.10
CA PRO A 172 21.26 2.46 2.70
C PRO A 172 21.17 2.59 4.22
N MET A 173 21.37 1.49 4.95
CA MET A 173 21.29 1.43 6.41
C MET A 173 22.31 2.36 7.11
N THR A 174 23.34 2.80 6.38
CA THR A 174 24.44 3.63 6.90
C THR A 174 24.18 5.13 6.85
N LYS A 175 23.09 5.59 6.24
CA LYS A 175 22.81 7.02 6.10
C LYS A 175 21.79 7.49 7.14
N LYS A 176 22.15 8.56 7.89
CA LYS A 176 21.27 9.27 8.84
C LYS A 176 19.96 9.83 8.24
N PHE A 177 19.84 9.79 6.92
CA PHE A 177 18.72 10.37 6.16
C PHE A 177 17.50 9.46 6.01
N CYS A 178 17.46 8.35 6.76
CA CYS A 178 16.41 7.33 6.60
C CYS A 178 15.12 7.60 7.38
N ASN A 179 14.96 8.77 7.97
CA ASN A 179 13.75 9.09 8.73
C ASN A 179 12.89 10.08 7.96
N TYR A 180 11.81 9.58 7.36
CA TYR A 180 10.76 10.46 6.87
C TYR A 180 10.19 11.30 8.00
N ASP A 181 10.07 12.60 7.80
CA ASP A 181 9.14 13.39 8.59
C ASP A 181 7.71 13.18 8.07
N ALA A 182 7.17 12.00 8.37
CA ALA A 182 5.83 11.60 7.95
C ALA A 182 4.77 12.65 8.29
N LYS A 183 4.91 13.27 9.46
CA LYS A 183 3.98 14.30 9.94
C LYS A 183 4.04 15.55 9.08
N LYS A 184 5.25 16.00 8.72
CA LYS A 184 5.45 17.14 7.80
C LYS A 184 4.88 16.84 6.43
N ILE A 185 5.23 15.69 5.84
CA ILE A 185 4.74 15.29 4.52
C ILE A 185 3.22 15.26 4.47
N ASN A 186 2.58 14.61 5.44
CA ASN A 186 1.11 14.54 5.47
C ASN A 186 0.47 15.92 5.67
N LYS A 187 1.07 16.79 6.50
CA LYS A 187 0.59 18.17 6.66
C LYS A 187 0.70 18.96 5.35
N ASP A 188 1.82 18.85 4.66
CA ASP A 188 2.03 19.52 3.38
C ASP A 188 1.03 19.02 2.32
N LEU A 189 0.84 17.71 2.19
CA LEU A 189 -0.12 17.11 1.27
C LEU A 189 -1.57 17.53 1.56
N ILE A 190 -1.93 17.69 2.83
CA ILE A 190 -3.26 18.18 3.25
C ILE A 190 -3.40 19.67 2.94
N LYS A 191 -2.41 20.48 3.34
CA LYS A 191 -2.40 21.94 3.12
C LYS A 191 -2.53 22.29 1.65
N ASP A 192 -1.82 21.56 0.79
CA ASP A 192 -1.76 21.80 -0.65
C ASP A 192 -2.89 21.08 -1.41
N GLY A 193 -3.87 20.49 -0.68
CA GLY A 193 -5.10 19.90 -1.24
C GLY A 193 -4.91 18.58 -2.00
N VAL A 194 -3.74 17.93 -1.86
CA VAL A 194 -3.44 16.64 -2.49
C VAL A 194 -4.20 15.53 -1.77
N TRP A 195 -4.11 15.48 -0.42
CA TRP A 195 -4.97 14.65 0.40
C TRP A 195 -6.33 15.34 0.61
N LYS A 196 -7.40 14.72 0.15
CA LYS A 196 -8.76 14.98 0.63
C LYS A 196 -8.94 14.19 1.93
N VAL A 197 -9.36 14.86 3.00
CA VAL A 197 -9.35 14.26 4.35
C VAL A 197 -10.67 14.43 5.10
N LEU A 198 -11.06 13.35 5.82
CA LEU A 198 -11.98 13.43 6.94
C LEU A 198 -11.16 13.27 8.21
N LYS A 199 -11.17 14.29 9.06
CA LYS A 199 -10.44 14.31 10.34
C LYS A 199 -11.36 13.96 11.48
N PHE A 200 -10.92 13.09 12.37
CA PHE A 200 -11.63 12.68 13.56
C PHE A 200 -10.99 13.27 14.83
N LYS A 201 -11.76 13.40 15.91
CA LYS A 201 -11.34 14.06 17.15
C LYS A 201 -10.10 13.45 17.80
N ASN A 202 -9.91 12.13 17.65
CA ASN A 202 -8.78 11.37 18.20
C ASN A 202 -7.49 11.44 17.35
N GLY A 203 -7.44 12.31 16.33
CA GLY A 203 -6.25 12.50 15.50
C GLY A 203 -6.04 11.47 14.40
N PHE A 204 -7.01 10.62 14.15
CA PHE A 204 -7.05 9.72 13.00
C PHE A 204 -7.78 10.35 11.82
N TYR A 205 -7.53 9.80 10.62
CA TYR A 205 -8.02 10.32 9.37
C TYR A 205 -8.49 9.21 8.42
N VAL A 206 -9.49 9.54 7.62
CA VAL A 206 -9.69 8.92 6.32
C VAL A 206 -9.10 9.88 5.29
N LYS A 207 -8.12 9.42 4.50
CA LYS A 207 -7.40 10.23 3.52
C LYS A 207 -7.50 9.59 2.14
N LYS A 208 -7.84 10.38 1.11
CA LYS A 208 -7.80 9.92 -0.28
C LYS A 208 -7.10 10.92 -1.19
N ALA A 209 -6.42 10.42 -2.22
CA ALA A 209 -5.77 11.23 -3.23
C ALA A 209 -5.75 10.51 -4.58
N ASN A 210 -5.94 11.24 -5.67
CA ASN A 210 -5.66 10.70 -6.98
C ASN A 210 -4.16 10.40 -7.12
N ILE A 211 -3.84 9.22 -7.67
CA ILE A 211 -2.45 8.73 -7.76
C ILE A 211 -1.56 9.64 -8.60
N ASN A 212 -2.09 10.20 -9.70
CA ASN A 212 -1.34 11.12 -10.57
C ASN A 212 -1.04 12.43 -9.85
N LEU A 213 -2.05 12.98 -9.15
CA LEU A 213 -1.88 14.19 -8.36
C LEU A 213 -0.84 14.01 -7.26
N PHE A 214 -0.91 12.89 -6.53
CA PHE A 214 0.05 12.54 -5.49
C PHE A 214 1.48 12.43 -6.03
N ASN A 215 1.68 11.65 -7.10
CA ASN A 215 3.00 11.46 -7.70
C ASN A 215 3.59 12.77 -8.24
N ASN A 216 2.79 13.58 -8.95
CA ASN A 216 3.23 14.87 -9.47
C ASN A 216 3.61 15.85 -8.34
N TYR A 217 2.91 15.78 -7.21
CA TYR A 217 3.25 16.58 -6.04
C TYR A 217 4.61 16.17 -5.46
N ILE A 218 4.81 14.88 -5.21
CA ILE A 218 6.09 14.36 -4.69
C ILE A 218 7.24 14.70 -5.65
N LYS A 219 7.03 14.56 -6.98
CA LYS A 219 7.99 15.00 -8.00
C LYS A 219 8.45 16.43 -7.78
N LYS A 220 7.51 17.38 -7.75
CA LYS A 220 7.81 18.81 -7.58
C LYS A 220 8.57 19.11 -6.29
N LYS A 221 8.31 18.35 -5.22
CA LYS A 221 9.03 18.50 -3.95
C LYS A 221 10.46 17.96 -4.05
N VAL A 222 10.65 16.76 -4.63
CA VAL A 222 11.97 16.15 -4.83
C VAL A 222 12.84 16.96 -5.80
N GLU A 223 12.27 17.58 -6.83
CA GLU A 223 13.00 18.48 -7.75
C GLU A 223 13.54 19.72 -7.04
N LYS A 224 12.83 20.21 -6.00
CA LYS A 224 13.27 21.37 -5.20
C LYS A 224 14.21 20.96 -4.06
N ASP A 225 13.99 19.82 -3.46
CA ASP A 225 14.76 19.26 -2.38
C ASP A 225 14.96 17.76 -2.65
N PRO A 226 16.15 17.34 -3.17
CA PRO A 226 16.42 15.94 -3.49
C PRO A 226 16.33 14.99 -2.30
N PHE A 227 16.24 15.50 -1.09
CA PHE A 227 16.08 14.73 0.16
C PHE A 227 14.67 14.83 0.74
N TYR A 228 13.73 15.45 0.02
CA TYR A 228 12.32 15.36 0.37
C TYR A 228 11.81 13.93 0.10
N PRO A 229 11.18 13.25 0.96
CA PRO A 229 10.44 13.74 2.12
C PRO A 229 11.22 13.83 3.43
#